data_05392ee02222dd202d3c1311634ebc0d
#
_entry.id   05392ee02222dd202d3c1311634ebc0d
#
_cell.length_a   1.000
_cell.length_b   1.000
_cell.length_c   1.000
_cell.angle_alpha   90.00
_cell.angle_beta   90.00
_cell.angle_gamma   90.00
#
_symmetry.space_group_name_H-M   'P 1'
#
loop_
_entity.id
_entity.type
_entity.pdbx_description
1 polymer ?
#
loop_
_entity_poly.entity_id
_entity_poly.type
_entity_poly.pdbx_seq_one_letter_code
_entity_poly.pdbx_strand_id
1 'polypeptide(L)'
;MQTKRQTARSILLVLAAMLAAAPLAAQQAPQAAGGEIRVGNVMPYTGPLAAFATIGRAEAAYFDMVNEHGGINGRKVKFISVDDSSNPKTAIEQTRDLVEKQDVLLMFGSFGTPSNLAARKYLNEKKVPQLFVASGDEEWAHPMTFPWTMGWQPTFRAEGRIYANYIQAAYPSRKIAVLWQNDQFGRDLFRGLQEGLGDTAGMIVADLAFDASETSIQNQIGILKGSGADILVFDGAPAIAARAIRVAADLDWHPVFILDNASASIASALRPAGLQNSLGVISTSFLKDAGDASWKDDPQIKAWDAFMDKYYPDGDKDDIYAVFGYAAADTLMQVLRQCGDDLSRENIMRQAASLKDYQSPIALPGIVINTGPKDFRPIKQMRLVQFDGNAWQPIGDVVDSAFTSVRDDN
;
A
#
# COMPACT_ATOMS: atom_id res chain seq x y z
N MET A 1 -3.24 95.51 41.14
CA MET A 1 -2.10 96.08 40.38
C MET A 1 -1.35 94.96 39.74
N GLN A 2 -1.40 94.96 38.39
CA GLN A 2 -0.32 94.63 37.44
C GLN A 2 0.55 93.39 37.77
N THR A 3 0.48 92.39 36.91
CA THR A 3 1.09 92.07 35.59
C THR A 3 2.35 91.25 35.76
N LYS A 4 2.45 90.14 35.23
CA LYS A 4 3.13 89.83 33.93
C LYS A 4 3.21 88.33 33.69
N ARG A 5 2.95 87.96 32.44
CA ARG A 5 3.13 86.68 31.75
C ARG A 5 4.57 86.21 31.81
N GLN A 6 4.74 84.88 31.89
CA GLN A 6 5.74 84.25 31.06
C GLN A 6 5.39 82.77 30.85
N THR A 7 5.36 82.48 29.57
CA THR A 7 5.15 81.18 28.95
C THR A 7 6.39 80.27 29.10
N ALA A 8 6.19 79.05 29.59
CA ALA A 8 7.18 78.00 29.44
C ALA A 8 6.58 76.84 28.68
N ARG A 9 7.11 76.63 27.46
CA ARG A 9 6.81 75.48 26.57
C ARG A 9 7.35 74.22 27.17
N SER A 10 6.48 73.26 27.53
CA SER A 10 6.85 71.89 27.86
C SER A 10 6.79 71.10 26.56
N ILE A 11 7.95 70.60 26.15
CA ILE A 11 8.10 69.68 25.02
C ILE A 11 7.74 68.32 25.53
N LEU A 12 6.61 67.75 25.09
CA LEU A 12 6.24 66.35 25.31
C LEU A 12 6.94 65.52 24.25
N LEU A 13 7.96 64.74 24.66
CA LEU A 13 8.53 63.69 23.84
C LEU A 13 7.60 62.45 23.85
N VAL A 14 6.88 62.27 22.77
CA VAL A 14 6.12 61.06 22.51
C VAL A 14 7.09 60.07 21.90
N LEU A 15 7.56 59.08 22.67
CA LEU A 15 8.26 57.90 22.16
C LEU A 15 7.21 56.98 21.53
N ALA A 16 7.08 57.04 20.19
CA ALA A 16 6.33 56.05 19.44
C ALA A 16 7.18 54.76 19.33
N ALA A 17 6.87 53.77 20.12
CA ALA A 17 7.37 52.41 19.95
C ALA A 17 6.72 51.80 18.69
N MET A 18 7.44 51.84 17.57
CA MET A 18 7.09 51.03 16.41
C MET A 18 7.37 49.55 16.72
N LEU A 19 6.32 48.81 17.11
CA LEU A 19 6.33 47.36 16.98
C LEU A 19 6.39 47.05 15.47
N ALA A 20 7.57 46.67 14.99
CA ALA A 20 7.72 46.03 13.71
C ALA A 20 7.07 44.64 13.80
N ALA A 21 5.79 44.54 13.41
CA ALA A 21 5.16 43.28 13.08
C ALA A 21 5.90 42.71 11.86
N ALA A 22 6.85 41.84 12.08
CA ALA A 22 7.37 41.01 11.01
C ALA A 22 6.18 40.20 10.43
N PRO A 23 5.94 40.26 9.11
CA PRO A 23 4.93 39.38 8.54
C PRO A 23 5.41 37.94 8.78
N LEU A 24 4.61 37.15 9.50
CA LEU A 24 4.69 35.70 9.38
C LEU A 24 4.56 35.44 7.87
N ALA A 25 5.67 35.13 7.24
CA ALA A 25 5.66 34.53 5.92
C ALA A 25 4.91 33.20 6.10
N ALA A 26 3.61 33.21 5.83
CA ALA A 26 2.87 32.00 5.56
C ALA A 26 3.67 31.31 4.47
N GLN A 27 4.27 30.19 4.80
CA GLN A 27 4.95 29.32 3.86
C GLN A 27 3.87 28.88 2.87
N GLN A 28 3.74 29.62 1.77
CA GLN A 28 2.83 29.25 0.68
C GLN A 28 3.25 27.87 0.23
N ALA A 29 2.34 26.90 0.38
CA ALA A 29 2.49 25.63 -0.26
C ALA A 29 2.81 25.87 -1.75
N PRO A 30 3.71 25.07 -2.36
CA PRO A 30 4.07 25.28 -3.74
C PRO A 30 2.81 25.24 -4.61
N GLN A 31 2.41 26.40 -5.13
CA GLN A 31 1.35 26.49 -6.10
C GLN A 31 1.93 26.09 -7.45
N ALA A 32 1.47 24.98 -8.00
CA ALA A 32 1.73 24.62 -9.39
C ALA A 32 0.96 25.58 -10.34
N ALA A 33 1.38 26.84 -10.39
CA ALA A 33 0.86 27.81 -11.33
C ALA A 33 1.38 27.46 -12.73
N GLY A 34 0.59 26.73 -13.52
CA GLY A 34 0.89 26.42 -14.93
C GLY A 34 2.07 25.46 -15.16
N GLY A 35 2.60 24.84 -14.08
CA GLY A 35 3.78 23.99 -14.10
C GLY A 35 3.50 22.49 -14.05
N GLU A 36 4.54 21.71 -13.80
CA GLU A 36 4.46 20.27 -13.61
C GLU A 36 3.88 19.93 -12.23
N ILE A 37 3.11 18.85 -12.15
CA ILE A 37 2.71 18.22 -10.90
C ILE A 37 3.81 17.25 -10.50
N ARG A 38 4.61 17.60 -9.50
CA ARG A 38 5.73 16.77 -9.05
C ARG A 38 5.25 15.75 -8.01
N VAL A 39 5.38 14.48 -8.33
CA VAL A 39 4.98 13.35 -7.48
C VAL A 39 6.23 12.56 -7.12
N GLY A 40 6.51 12.44 -5.82
CA GLY A 40 7.64 11.69 -5.30
C GLY A 40 7.26 10.24 -4.99
N ASN A 41 8.20 9.32 -5.16
CA ASN A 41 8.04 7.91 -4.88
C ASN A 41 9.37 7.31 -4.40
N VAL A 42 9.28 6.36 -3.48
CA VAL A 42 10.43 5.60 -3.00
C VAL A 42 10.13 4.11 -3.16
N MET A 43 11.00 3.40 -3.89
CA MET A 43 10.80 2.01 -4.27
C MET A 43 12.06 1.18 -4.03
N PRO A 44 11.93 -0.13 -3.74
CA PRO A 44 13.08 -1.02 -3.63
C PRO A 44 13.53 -1.49 -5.02
N TYR A 45 14.15 -0.60 -5.81
CA TYR A 45 14.69 -1.00 -7.13
C TYR A 45 15.84 -1.98 -7.03
N THR A 46 16.50 -2.01 -5.87
CA THR A 46 17.56 -2.97 -5.52
C THR A 46 17.30 -3.59 -4.14
N GLY A 47 18.06 -4.65 -3.80
CA GLY A 47 17.93 -5.33 -2.51
C GLY A 47 16.93 -6.50 -2.50
N PRO A 48 16.60 -7.03 -1.30
CA PRO A 48 15.79 -8.25 -1.16
C PRO A 48 14.36 -8.14 -1.71
N LEU A 49 13.81 -6.92 -1.74
CA LEU A 49 12.44 -6.64 -2.16
C LEU A 49 12.35 -6.12 -3.62
N ALA A 50 13.43 -6.25 -4.40
CA ALA A 50 13.49 -5.73 -5.77
C ALA A 50 12.42 -6.29 -6.73
N ALA A 51 11.82 -7.44 -6.42
CA ALA A 51 10.70 -7.98 -7.18
C ALA A 51 9.49 -7.03 -7.22
N PHE A 52 9.30 -6.19 -6.18
CA PHE A 52 8.22 -5.21 -6.12
C PHE A 52 8.50 -3.89 -6.87
N ALA A 53 9.70 -3.73 -7.42
CA ALA A 53 10.09 -2.54 -8.18
C ALA A 53 9.19 -2.28 -9.42
N THR A 54 8.53 -3.32 -9.92
CA THR A 54 7.60 -3.21 -11.05
C THR A 54 6.39 -2.32 -10.73
N ILE A 55 6.01 -2.18 -9.46
CA ILE A 55 4.98 -1.22 -9.01
C ILE A 55 5.36 0.20 -9.47
N GLY A 56 6.52 0.69 -9.05
CA GLY A 56 6.95 2.06 -9.40
C GLY A 56 7.23 2.25 -10.90
N ARG A 57 7.63 1.20 -11.61
CA ARG A 57 7.79 1.25 -13.07
C ARG A 57 6.44 1.36 -13.79
N ALA A 58 5.44 0.61 -13.34
CA ALA A 58 4.08 0.70 -13.89
C ALA A 58 3.42 2.05 -13.55
N GLU A 59 3.66 2.58 -12.34
CA GLU A 59 3.23 3.95 -11.96
C GLU A 59 3.85 4.99 -12.88
N ALA A 60 5.16 4.92 -13.16
CA ALA A 60 5.85 5.82 -14.08
C ALA A 60 5.24 5.74 -15.49
N ALA A 61 5.06 4.55 -16.01
CA ALA A 61 4.45 4.30 -17.31
C ALA A 61 3.01 4.84 -17.39
N TYR A 62 2.25 4.72 -16.30
CA TYR A 62 0.90 5.28 -16.22
C TYR A 62 0.90 6.80 -16.32
N PHE A 63 1.82 7.48 -15.64
CA PHE A 63 1.94 8.94 -15.76
C PHE A 63 2.46 9.37 -17.12
N ASP A 64 3.29 8.58 -17.80
CA ASP A 64 3.68 8.83 -19.19
C ASP A 64 2.47 8.77 -20.12
N MET A 65 1.61 7.75 -19.96
CA MET A 65 0.33 7.66 -20.67
C MET A 65 -0.55 8.88 -20.42
N VAL A 66 -0.72 9.27 -19.15
CA VAL A 66 -1.50 10.47 -18.78
C VAL A 66 -0.93 11.73 -19.45
N ASN A 67 0.38 11.86 -19.44
CA ASN A 67 1.08 13.00 -20.03
C ASN A 67 0.92 13.07 -21.55
N GLU A 68 0.91 11.94 -22.24
CA GLU A 68 0.65 11.88 -23.67
C GLU A 68 -0.77 12.37 -24.01
N HIS A 69 -1.75 12.07 -23.12
CA HIS A 69 -3.15 12.50 -23.28
C HIS A 69 -3.45 13.89 -22.71
N GLY A 70 -2.42 14.72 -22.49
CA GLY A 70 -2.60 16.14 -22.09
C GLY A 70 -2.45 16.41 -20.59
N GLY A 71 -2.12 15.38 -19.78
CA GLY A 71 -1.90 15.53 -18.34
C GLY A 71 -3.20 15.70 -17.55
N ILE A 72 -3.10 16.33 -16.38
CA ILE A 72 -4.21 16.61 -15.48
C ILE A 72 -4.58 18.09 -15.61
N ASN A 73 -5.76 18.37 -16.12
CA ASN A 73 -6.21 19.77 -16.35
C ASN A 73 -5.14 20.59 -17.10
N GLY A 74 -4.50 19.99 -18.13
CA GLY A 74 -3.45 20.60 -18.93
C GLY A 74 -2.05 20.66 -18.29
N ARG A 75 -1.86 20.09 -17.10
CA ARG A 75 -0.57 20.04 -16.39
C ARG A 75 0.06 18.65 -16.51
N LYS A 76 1.34 18.59 -16.85
CA LYS A 76 2.09 17.34 -16.90
C LYS A 76 2.40 16.83 -15.49
N VAL A 77 2.38 15.52 -15.30
CA VAL A 77 2.84 14.86 -14.08
C VAL A 77 4.32 14.52 -14.26
N LYS A 78 5.15 14.99 -13.33
CA LYS A 78 6.55 14.57 -13.21
C LYS A 78 6.67 13.60 -12.06
N PHE A 79 6.71 12.33 -12.38
CA PHE A 79 6.94 11.26 -11.40
C PHE A 79 8.43 11.11 -11.14
N ILE A 80 8.85 11.20 -9.88
CA ILE A 80 10.25 11.11 -9.44
C ILE A 80 10.36 9.94 -8.47
N SER A 81 10.75 8.80 -9.00
CA SER A 81 10.90 7.57 -8.23
C SER A 81 12.38 7.26 -7.98
N VAL A 82 12.72 6.93 -6.74
CA VAL A 82 14.10 6.72 -6.28
C VAL A 82 14.23 5.40 -5.53
N ASP A 83 15.45 4.83 -5.56
CA ASP A 83 15.76 3.56 -4.90
C ASP A 83 16.05 3.75 -3.39
N ASP A 84 15.38 2.96 -2.54
CA ASP A 84 15.73 2.86 -1.13
C ASP A 84 16.59 1.63 -0.81
N SER A 85 16.87 0.80 -1.79
CA SER A 85 17.61 -0.45 -1.65
C SER A 85 17.04 -1.38 -0.58
N SER A 86 15.72 -1.38 -0.41
CA SER A 86 15.00 -2.11 0.64
C SER A 86 15.44 -1.74 2.07
N ASN A 87 15.86 -0.48 2.28
CA ASN A 87 16.41 0.00 3.55
C ASN A 87 15.62 1.22 4.07
N PRO A 88 14.94 1.11 5.23
CA PRO A 88 14.14 2.20 5.80
C PRO A 88 14.94 3.48 6.09
N LYS A 89 16.25 3.37 6.40
CA LYS A 89 17.11 4.53 6.62
C LYS A 89 17.35 5.28 5.31
N THR A 90 17.63 4.57 4.23
CA THR A 90 17.75 5.17 2.90
C THR A 90 16.41 5.77 2.46
N ALA A 91 15.29 5.10 2.73
CA ALA A 91 13.95 5.57 2.38
C ALA A 91 13.64 6.96 2.96
N ILE A 92 13.92 7.21 4.25
CA ILE A 92 13.70 8.52 4.85
C ILE A 92 14.66 9.59 4.30
N GLU A 93 15.93 9.23 4.03
CA GLU A 93 16.89 10.15 3.41
C GLU A 93 16.42 10.58 2.00
N GLN A 94 16.01 9.63 1.17
CA GLN A 94 15.46 9.89 -0.17
C GLN A 94 14.15 10.69 -0.10
N THR A 95 13.27 10.37 0.84
CA THR A 95 12.01 11.12 1.04
C THR A 95 12.30 12.60 1.36
N ARG A 96 13.29 12.88 2.23
CA ARG A 96 13.71 14.26 2.53
C ARG A 96 14.23 14.98 1.30
N ASP A 97 15.05 14.33 0.49
CA ASP A 97 15.58 14.90 -0.74
C ASP A 97 14.47 15.21 -1.76
N LEU A 98 13.49 14.31 -1.90
CA LEU A 98 12.33 14.54 -2.75
C LEU A 98 11.50 15.75 -2.28
N VAL A 99 11.28 15.90 -0.98
CA VAL A 99 10.49 17.01 -0.42
C VAL A 99 11.28 18.32 -0.44
N GLU A 100 12.54 18.32 0.02
CA GLU A 100 13.30 19.54 0.28
C GLU A 100 14.09 20.05 -0.92
N LYS A 101 14.53 19.16 -1.84
CA LYS A 101 15.34 19.51 -3.01
C LYS A 101 14.57 19.41 -4.33
N GLN A 102 13.68 18.41 -4.46
CA GLN A 102 12.89 18.21 -5.69
C GLN A 102 11.52 18.90 -5.62
N ASP A 103 11.15 19.43 -4.45
CA ASP A 103 9.89 20.17 -4.23
C ASP A 103 8.66 19.38 -4.70
N VAL A 104 8.57 18.10 -4.29
CA VAL A 104 7.41 17.28 -4.64
C VAL A 104 6.16 17.76 -3.94
N LEU A 105 5.05 17.75 -4.67
CA LEU A 105 3.75 18.13 -4.14
C LEU A 105 3.24 17.12 -3.11
N LEU A 106 3.42 15.85 -3.43
CA LEU A 106 3.02 14.71 -2.60
C LEU A 106 3.97 13.52 -2.82
N MET A 107 3.97 12.59 -1.87
CA MET A 107 4.52 11.25 -2.02
C MET A 107 3.39 10.29 -2.39
N PHE A 108 3.64 9.38 -3.33
CA PHE A 108 2.64 8.45 -3.84
C PHE A 108 3.23 7.06 -4.04
N GLY A 109 2.44 6.03 -3.71
CA GLY A 109 2.72 4.64 -4.09
C GLY A 109 4.02 4.05 -3.54
N SER A 110 4.70 4.74 -2.62
CA SER A 110 5.96 4.24 -2.04
C SER A 110 5.77 2.88 -1.39
N PHE A 111 6.69 1.95 -1.65
CA PHE A 111 6.54 0.56 -1.25
C PHE A 111 7.07 0.26 0.15
N GLY A 112 6.38 -0.65 0.84
CA GLY A 112 6.89 -1.37 2.01
C GLY A 112 6.58 -0.70 3.35
N THR A 113 6.20 -1.51 4.34
CA THR A 113 5.82 -1.03 5.67
C THR A 113 6.98 -0.34 6.39
N PRO A 114 8.18 -0.94 6.54
CA PRO A 114 9.26 -0.31 7.29
C PRO A 114 9.74 1.02 6.68
N SER A 115 9.87 1.09 5.36
CA SER A 115 10.32 2.29 4.63
C SER A 115 9.32 3.45 4.81
N ASN A 116 8.04 3.18 4.67
CA ASN A 116 7.00 4.20 4.80
C ASN A 116 6.79 4.66 6.25
N LEU A 117 6.90 3.76 7.25
CA LEU A 117 6.86 4.12 8.66
C LEU A 117 8.02 5.06 9.03
N ALA A 118 9.22 4.83 8.51
CA ALA A 118 10.37 5.70 8.73
C ALA A 118 10.13 7.14 8.22
N ALA A 119 9.39 7.30 7.12
CA ALA A 119 9.10 8.61 6.51
C ALA A 119 7.85 9.30 7.08
N ARG A 120 6.87 8.53 7.61
CA ARG A 120 5.52 8.99 7.96
C ARG A 120 5.50 10.20 8.88
N LYS A 121 6.25 10.15 9.99
CA LYS A 121 6.28 11.25 10.96
C LYS A 121 6.77 12.55 10.31
N TYR A 122 7.86 12.49 9.57
CA TYR A 122 8.43 13.64 8.87
C TYR A 122 7.43 14.23 7.87
N LEU A 123 6.79 13.39 7.03
CA LEU A 123 5.82 13.85 6.05
C LEU A 123 4.60 14.51 6.70
N ASN A 124 4.10 13.96 7.83
CA ASN A 124 3.00 14.55 8.57
C ASN A 124 3.39 15.89 9.21
N GLU A 125 4.59 16.03 9.79
CA GLU A 125 5.12 17.29 10.32
C GLU A 125 5.27 18.36 9.23
N LYS A 126 5.67 17.96 8.03
CA LYS A 126 5.82 18.83 6.84
C LYS A 126 4.51 19.08 6.09
N LYS A 127 3.42 18.43 6.48
CA LYS A 127 2.13 18.46 5.78
C LYS A 127 2.26 18.10 4.30
N VAL A 128 3.03 17.07 4.01
CA VAL A 128 3.18 16.50 2.67
C VAL A 128 2.30 15.26 2.60
N PRO A 129 1.32 15.20 1.69
CA PRO A 129 0.52 14.00 1.50
C PRO A 129 1.38 12.78 1.19
N GLN A 130 1.19 11.69 1.92
CA GLN A 130 1.72 10.37 1.67
C GLN A 130 0.54 9.49 1.27
N LEU A 131 0.22 9.49 -0.02
CA LEU A 131 -1.00 8.86 -0.53
C LEU A 131 -0.73 7.49 -1.12
N PHE A 132 -1.69 6.62 -0.84
CA PHE A 132 -1.79 5.30 -1.44
C PHE A 132 -0.51 4.49 -1.27
N VAL A 133 -0.03 4.50 -0.01
CA VAL A 133 1.14 3.70 0.38
C VAL A 133 0.97 2.26 -0.09
N ALA A 134 1.95 1.73 -0.82
CA ALA A 134 1.96 0.35 -1.29
C ALA A 134 2.36 -0.60 -0.15
N SER A 135 1.47 -0.71 0.82
CA SER A 135 1.53 -1.57 2.00
C SER A 135 0.15 -1.66 2.62
N GLY A 136 -0.21 -2.84 3.09
CA GLY A 136 -1.49 -3.09 3.77
C GLY A 136 -1.41 -3.03 5.30
N ASP A 137 -0.40 -2.41 5.88
CA ASP A 137 -0.30 -2.28 7.33
C ASP A 137 -1.46 -1.44 7.90
N GLU A 138 -2.04 -1.86 9.03
CA GLU A 138 -3.14 -1.16 9.70
C GLU A 138 -2.75 0.27 10.13
N GLU A 139 -1.46 0.55 10.27
CA GLU A 139 -0.92 1.86 10.61
C GLU A 139 -1.27 2.97 9.62
N TRP A 140 -1.71 2.65 8.42
CA TRP A 140 -2.16 3.63 7.41
C TRP A 140 -3.61 4.07 7.63
N ALA A 141 -4.33 3.41 8.52
CA ALA A 141 -5.76 3.63 8.79
C ALA A 141 -6.04 4.60 9.95
N HIS A 142 -5.07 5.44 10.37
CA HIS A 142 -5.17 6.32 11.53
C HIS A 142 -5.23 7.83 11.18
N PRO A 143 -6.32 8.33 10.55
CA PRO A 143 -6.42 9.73 10.11
C PRO A 143 -6.33 10.75 11.26
N MET A 144 -6.73 10.37 12.47
CA MET A 144 -6.69 11.28 13.62
C MET A 144 -5.27 11.53 14.11
N THR A 145 -4.36 10.56 13.95
CA THR A 145 -2.96 10.67 14.39
C THR A 145 -2.05 11.09 13.24
N PHE A 146 -2.31 10.58 12.04
CA PHE A 146 -1.52 10.81 10.84
C PHE A 146 -2.40 11.27 9.67
N PRO A 147 -2.93 12.51 9.73
CA PRO A 147 -3.91 13.01 8.75
C PRO A 147 -3.33 13.22 7.34
N TRP A 148 -2.03 13.08 7.14
CA TRP A 148 -1.34 13.23 5.87
C TRP A 148 -0.88 11.91 5.27
N THR A 149 -1.28 10.76 5.86
CA THR A 149 -0.88 9.42 5.37
C THR A 149 -2.11 8.56 5.14
N MET A 150 -2.22 7.93 3.98
CA MET A 150 -3.29 7.03 3.61
C MET A 150 -2.74 5.82 2.86
N GLY A 151 -3.13 4.59 3.24
CA GLY A 151 -2.88 3.37 2.49
C GLY A 151 -3.73 3.29 1.22
N TRP A 152 -3.62 2.19 0.48
CA TRP A 152 -4.43 1.94 -0.71
C TRP A 152 -5.13 0.59 -0.68
N GLN A 153 -4.38 -0.47 -0.48
CA GLN A 153 -4.85 -1.86 -0.48
C GLN A 153 -5.58 -2.22 0.81
N PRO A 154 -6.30 -3.36 0.85
CA PRO A 154 -6.83 -3.92 2.08
C PRO A 154 -5.75 -4.14 3.14
N THR A 155 -6.12 -4.05 4.43
CA THR A 155 -5.13 -4.22 5.48
C THR A 155 -4.75 -5.69 5.68
N PHE A 156 -3.48 -5.97 5.95
CA PHE A 156 -2.99 -7.32 6.25
C PHE A 156 -3.72 -7.92 7.46
N ARG A 157 -4.03 -7.07 8.43
CA ARG A 157 -4.78 -7.49 9.62
C ARG A 157 -6.20 -7.94 9.29
N ALA A 158 -6.88 -7.23 8.38
CA ALA A 158 -8.19 -7.65 7.87
C ALA A 158 -8.09 -8.96 7.07
N GLU A 159 -7.06 -9.10 6.25
CA GLU A 159 -6.77 -10.31 5.50
C GLU A 159 -6.56 -11.51 6.43
N GLY A 160 -5.75 -11.37 7.48
CA GLY A 160 -5.54 -12.41 8.49
C GLY A 160 -6.86 -12.85 9.14
N ARG A 161 -7.77 -11.91 9.46
CA ARG A 161 -9.12 -12.24 9.98
C ARG A 161 -9.98 -12.98 8.95
N ILE A 162 -9.88 -12.62 7.67
CA ILE A 162 -10.60 -13.35 6.59
C ILE A 162 -10.12 -14.80 6.53
N TYR A 163 -8.81 -15.05 6.60
CA TYR A 163 -8.27 -16.41 6.65
C TYR A 163 -8.71 -17.18 7.88
N ALA A 164 -8.71 -16.54 9.05
CA ALA A 164 -9.20 -17.17 10.28
C ALA A 164 -10.65 -17.62 10.15
N ASN A 165 -11.53 -16.74 9.68
CA ASN A 165 -12.95 -17.05 9.49
C ASN A 165 -13.14 -18.20 8.48
N TYR A 166 -12.39 -18.19 7.39
CA TYR A 166 -12.42 -19.26 6.42
C TYR A 166 -11.95 -20.59 7.01
N ILE A 167 -10.83 -20.59 7.74
CA ILE A 167 -10.30 -21.80 8.40
C ILE A 167 -11.31 -22.37 9.39
N GLN A 168 -11.91 -21.54 10.23
CA GLN A 168 -12.91 -21.97 11.20
C GLN A 168 -14.14 -22.60 10.53
N ALA A 169 -14.57 -22.05 9.39
CA ALA A 169 -15.71 -22.55 8.65
C ALA A 169 -15.41 -23.86 7.88
N ALA A 170 -14.27 -23.88 7.16
CA ALA A 170 -13.92 -24.98 6.26
C ALA A 170 -13.13 -26.11 6.95
N TYR A 171 -12.37 -25.79 8.01
CA TYR A 171 -11.41 -26.68 8.67
C TYR A 171 -11.44 -26.61 10.20
N PRO A 172 -12.60 -26.75 10.86
CA PRO A 172 -12.81 -26.39 12.29
C PRO A 172 -11.97 -27.18 13.29
N SER A 173 -11.34 -28.28 12.88
CA SER A 173 -10.54 -29.16 13.77
C SER A 173 -9.10 -29.35 13.29
N ARG A 174 -8.66 -28.57 12.29
CA ARG A 174 -7.33 -28.71 11.72
C ARG A 174 -6.32 -27.86 12.46
N LYS A 175 -5.09 -28.34 12.52
CA LYS A 175 -3.95 -27.66 13.14
C LYS A 175 -3.31 -26.71 12.14
N ILE A 176 -2.95 -25.53 12.60
CA ILE A 176 -2.37 -24.46 11.79
C ILE A 176 -0.88 -24.31 12.14
N ALA A 177 -0.04 -24.27 11.13
CA ALA A 177 1.30 -23.71 11.20
C ALA A 177 1.33 -22.35 10.52
N VAL A 178 2.17 -21.42 11.02
CA VAL A 178 2.36 -20.09 10.41
C VAL A 178 3.84 -19.88 10.12
N LEU A 179 4.16 -19.42 8.90
CA LEU A 179 5.49 -18.98 8.50
C LEU A 179 5.40 -17.54 8.03
N TRP A 180 5.97 -16.61 8.79
CA TRP A 180 5.76 -15.17 8.58
C TRP A 180 7.06 -14.38 8.49
N GLN A 181 7.09 -13.32 7.69
CA GLN A 181 8.24 -12.45 7.54
C GLN A 181 8.48 -11.64 8.84
N ASN A 182 9.70 -11.64 9.35
CA ASN A 182 10.08 -11.04 10.64
C ASN A 182 10.17 -9.51 10.58
N ASP A 183 9.08 -8.86 10.20
CA ASP A 183 8.96 -7.40 10.25
C ASP A 183 7.52 -6.98 10.62
N GLN A 184 7.20 -5.71 10.44
CA GLN A 184 5.86 -5.21 10.77
C GLN A 184 4.78 -5.77 9.83
N PHE A 185 5.12 -6.05 8.57
CA PHE A 185 4.22 -6.65 7.61
C PHE A 185 3.72 -8.03 8.10
N GLY A 186 4.64 -8.97 8.33
CA GLY A 186 4.25 -10.30 8.77
C GLY A 186 3.58 -10.32 10.15
N ARG A 187 4.00 -9.43 11.05
CA ARG A 187 3.34 -9.31 12.35
C ARG A 187 1.88 -8.86 12.26
N ASP A 188 1.55 -7.99 11.31
CA ASP A 188 0.19 -7.45 11.20
C ASP A 188 -0.80 -8.50 10.69
N LEU A 189 -0.42 -9.26 9.66
CA LEU A 189 -1.23 -10.39 9.17
C LEU A 189 -1.38 -11.48 10.24
N PHE A 190 -0.29 -11.86 10.88
CA PHE A 190 -0.32 -12.89 11.93
C PHE A 190 -1.23 -12.49 13.11
N ARG A 191 -1.20 -11.23 13.54
CA ARG A 191 -2.14 -10.68 14.53
C ARG A 191 -3.58 -10.78 14.04
N GLY A 192 -3.84 -10.41 12.79
CA GLY A 192 -5.16 -10.55 12.19
C GLY A 192 -5.68 -11.98 12.21
N LEU A 193 -4.82 -12.96 11.92
CA LEU A 193 -5.15 -14.38 12.02
C LEU A 193 -5.51 -14.76 13.46
N GLN A 194 -4.69 -14.37 14.45
CA GLN A 194 -4.95 -14.65 15.86
C GLN A 194 -6.25 -14.02 16.34
N GLU A 195 -6.51 -12.75 15.99
CA GLU A 195 -7.74 -12.06 16.34
C GLU A 195 -8.98 -12.72 15.75
N GLY A 196 -8.92 -13.11 14.47
CA GLY A 196 -10.03 -13.78 13.81
C GLY A 196 -10.30 -15.18 14.36
N LEU A 197 -9.26 -15.92 14.80
CA LEU A 197 -9.42 -17.20 15.46
C LEU A 197 -9.99 -17.07 16.88
N GLY A 198 -9.73 -15.96 17.58
CA GLY A 198 -10.26 -15.72 18.92
C GLY A 198 -10.02 -16.90 19.88
N ASP A 199 -11.07 -17.43 20.49
CA ASP A 199 -11.00 -18.55 21.42
C ASP A 199 -10.44 -19.85 20.79
N THR A 200 -10.42 -19.95 19.46
CA THR A 200 -9.84 -21.09 18.74
C THR A 200 -8.39 -20.87 18.32
N ALA A 201 -7.72 -19.81 18.81
CA ALA A 201 -6.31 -19.54 18.50
C ALA A 201 -5.35 -20.69 18.89
N GLY A 202 -5.77 -21.59 19.80
CA GLY A 202 -5.08 -22.84 20.09
C GLY A 202 -4.98 -23.82 18.90
N MET A 203 -5.66 -23.55 17.78
CA MET A 203 -5.44 -24.26 16.52
C MET A 203 -4.04 -24.01 15.95
N ILE A 204 -3.41 -22.87 16.26
CA ILE A 204 -2.02 -22.58 15.89
C ILE A 204 -1.10 -23.40 16.76
N VAL A 205 -0.50 -24.46 16.20
CA VAL A 205 0.38 -25.39 16.92
C VAL A 205 1.87 -25.05 16.75
N ALA A 206 2.21 -24.27 15.76
CA ALA A 206 3.57 -23.76 15.52
C ALA A 206 3.53 -22.47 14.72
N ASP A 207 4.43 -21.54 15.05
CA ASP A 207 4.72 -20.37 14.24
C ASP A 207 6.23 -20.13 14.21
N LEU A 208 6.73 -19.73 13.03
CA LEU A 208 8.14 -19.40 12.83
C LEU A 208 8.26 -18.15 11.98
N ALA A 209 9.20 -17.31 12.36
CA ALA A 209 9.56 -16.15 11.57
C ALA A 209 10.77 -16.46 10.66
N PHE A 210 10.87 -15.72 9.56
CA PHE A 210 12.06 -15.68 8.69
C PHE A 210 12.39 -14.23 8.31
N ASP A 211 13.67 -13.95 8.07
CA ASP A 211 14.08 -12.64 7.61
C ASP A 211 13.95 -12.52 6.08
N ALA A 212 13.52 -11.36 5.57
CA ALA A 212 13.32 -11.13 4.13
C ALA A 212 14.59 -11.41 3.27
N SER A 213 15.78 -11.37 3.88
CA SER A 213 17.06 -11.71 3.26
C SER A 213 17.41 -13.19 3.31
N GLU A 214 16.62 -14.04 3.96
CA GLU A 214 16.92 -15.47 4.02
C GLU A 214 16.86 -16.14 2.65
N THR A 215 17.87 -16.93 2.36
CA THR A 215 17.98 -17.66 1.10
C THR A 215 17.44 -19.09 1.20
N SER A 216 17.22 -19.61 2.40
CA SER A 216 16.73 -20.97 2.64
C SER A 216 15.79 -20.99 3.83
N ILE A 217 14.64 -21.65 3.66
CA ILE A 217 13.62 -21.85 4.68
C ILE A 217 13.36 -23.36 4.93
N GLN A 218 14.28 -24.21 4.49
CA GLN A 218 14.11 -25.66 4.56
C GLN A 218 13.96 -26.15 6.01
N ASN A 219 14.73 -25.57 6.94
CA ASN A 219 14.65 -25.92 8.36
C ASN A 219 13.29 -25.51 8.95
N GLN A 220 12.81 -24.30 8.64
CA GLN A 220 11.52 -23.81 9.11
C GLN A 220 10.39 -24.71 8.61
N ILE A 221 10.35 -25.04 7.32
CA ILE A 221 9.34 -25.95 6.75
C ILE A 221 9.43 -27.34 7.39
N GLY A 222 10.64 -27.86 7.65
CA GLY A 222 10.83 -29.13 8.33
C GLY A 222 10.28 -29.15 9.77
N ILE A 223 10.48 -28.09 10.53
CA ILE A 223 9.95 -27.91 11.88
C ILE A 223 8.41 -27.80 11.84
N LEU A 224 7.87 -26.98 10.92
CA LEU A 224 6.42 -26.80 10.78
C LEU A 224 5.72 -28.10 10.37
N LYS A 225 6.30 -28.88 9.46
CA LYS A 225 5.83 -30.24 9.16
C LYS A 225 5.82 -31.12 10.40
N GLY A 226 6.92 -31.07 11.18
CA GLY A 226 7.06 -31.86 12.44
C GLY A 226 6.04 -31.52 13.53
N SER A 227 5.40 -30.35 13.47
CA SER A 227 4.32 -29.94 14.39
C SER A 227 3.02 -30.73 14.19
N GLY A 228 2.90 -31.41 13.05
CA GLY A 228 1.68 -32.12 12.64
C GLY A 228 0.56 -31.20 12.21
N ALA A 229 0.91 -29.98 11.71
CA ALA A 229 -0.06 -29.05 11.15
C ALA A 229 -0.62 -29.57 9.81
N ASP A 230 -1.90 -29.30 9.61
CA ASP A 230 -2.67 -29.63 8.40
C ASP A 230 -2.78 -28.44 7.46
N ILE A 231 -2.58 -27.24 7.98
CA ILE A 231 -2.68 -25.97 7.26
C ILE A 231 -1.37 -25.23 7.46
N LEU A 232 -0.85 -24.62 6.39
CA LEU A 232 0.26 -23.67 6.46
C LEU A 232 -0.22 -22.31 5.98
N VAL A 233 -0.26 -21.34 6.88
CA VAL A 233 -0.44 -19.91 6.53
C VAL A 233 0.95 -19.32 6.32
N PHE A 234 1.17 -18.78 5.15
CA PHE A 234 2.42 -18.15 4.76
C PHE A 234 2.21 -16.67 4.49
N ASP A 235 3.15 -15.85 4.97
CA ASP A 235 3.16 -14.41 4.81
C ASP A 235 4.58 -13.92 4.52
N GLY A 236 4.81 -13.39 3.32
CA GLY A 236 6.14 -12.94 2.92
C GLY A 236 6.30 -12.62 1.44
N ALA A 237 7.56 -12.52 0.99
CA ALA A 237 7.86 -12.26 -0.41
C ALA A 237 7.54 -13.46 -1.31
N PRO A 238 7.11 -13.25 -2.58
CA PRO A 238 6.69 -14.30 -3.50
C PRO A 238 7.78 -15.34 -3.78
N ALA A 239 9.05 -14.93 -3.83
CA ALA A 239 10.16 -15.85 -4.03
C ALA A 239 10.35 -16.83 -2.86
N ILE A 240 9.99 -16.40 -1.63
CA ILE A 240 10.02 -17.28 -0.46
C ILE A 240 8.79 -18.18 -0.43
N ALA A 241 7.61 -17.67 -0.82
CA ALA A 241 6.41 -18.48 -1.00
C ALA A 241 6.65 -19.64 -1.99
N ALA A 242 7.25 -19.34 -3.14
CA ALA A 242 7.63 -20.36 -4.13
C ALA A 242 8.57 -21.44 -3.54
N ARG A 243 9.51 -21.03 -2.70
CA ARG A 243 10.40 -21.97 -1.99
C ARG A 243 9.65 -22.80 -0.96
N ALA A 244 8.74 -22.18 -0.17
CA ALA A 244 7.94 -22.88 0.82
C ALA A 244 7.13 -24.00 0.22
N ILE A 245 6.45 -23.72 -0.90
CA ILE A 245 5.66 -24.71 -1.65
C ILE A 245 6.56 -25.86 -2.16
N ARG A 246 7.70 -25.54 -2.78
CA ARG A 246 8.64 -26.59 -3.27
C ARG A 246 9.19 -27.44 -2.15
N VAL A 247 9.69 -26.81 -1.08
CA VAL A 247 10.27 -27.55 0.05
C VAL A 247 9.24 -28.44 0.71
N ALA A 248 8.00 -27.99 0.85
CA ALA A 248 6.92 -28.83 1.38
C ALA A 248 6.68 -30.04 0.48
N ALA A 249 6.62 -29.85 -0.84
CA ALA A 249 6.47 -30.93 -1.80
C ALA A 249 7.67 -31.91 -1.75
N ASP A 250 8.91 -31.41 -1.71
CA ASP A 250 10.14 -32.21 -1.61
C ASP A 250 10.17 -33.06 -0.31
N LEU A 251 9.55 -32.55 0.74
CA LEU A 251 9.42 -33.26 2.02
C LEU A 251 8.18 -34.18 2.09
N ASP A 252 7.42 -34.33 1.00
CA ASP A 252 6.14 -35.07 0.99
C ASP A 252 5.18 -34.53 2.10
N TRP A 253 5.04 -33.22 2.20
CA TRP A 253 4.11 -32.53 3.08
C TRP A 253 3.12 -31.72 2.24
N HIS A 254 1.85 -32.08 2.33
CA HIS A 254 0.77 -31.48 1.54
C HIS A 254 -0.26 -30.79 2.43
N PRO A 255 0.11 -29.70 3.14
CA PRO A 255 -0.85 -28.92 3.92
C PRO A 255 -1.80 -28.18 2.99
N VAL A 256 -2.93 -27.72 3.53
CA VAL A 256 -3.67 -26.64 2.89
C VAL A 256 -2.79 -25.38 2.96
N PHE A 257 -2.25 -24.96 1.82
CA PHE A 257 -1.50 -23.70 1.74
C PHE A 257 -2.44 -22.52 1.66
N ILE A 258 -2.24 -21.55 2.56
CA ILE A 258 -2.88 -20.22 2.51
C ILE A 258 -1.76 -19.19 2.38
N LEU A 259 -1.69 -18.51 1.26
CA LEU A 259 -0.71 -17.46 1.00
C LEU A 259 -1.36 -16.09 1.22
N ASP A 260 -0.62 -15.15 1.81
CA ASP A 260 -1.03 -13.75 1.79
C ASP A 260 -1.16 -13.22 0.34
N ASN A 261 -1.97 -12.21 0.15
CA ASN A 261 -2.23 -11.63 -1.17
C ASN A 261 -0.95 -11.12 -1.85
N ALA A 262 -0.02 -10.56 -1.06
CA ALA A 262 1.23 -10.02 -1.60
C ALA A 262 2.20 -11.12 -2.10
N SER A 263 2.03 -12.37 -1.65
CA SER A 263 2.85 -13.51 -2.10
C SER A 263 2.18 -14.41 -3.13
N ALA A 264 0.89 -14.19 -3.44
CA ALA A 264 0.07 -15.11 -4.23
C ALA A 264 0.06 -14.87 -5.75
N SER A 265 1.16 -14.35 -6.30
CA SER A 265 1.30 -14.13 -7.75
C SER A 265 1.45 -15.43 -8.53
N ILE A 266 0.65 -15.62 -9.59
CA ILE A 266 0.81 -16.75 -10.51
C ILE A 266 2.21 -16.69 -11.15
N ALA A 267 2.62 -15.53 -11.64
CA ALA A 267 3.89 -15.36 -12.37
C ALA A 267 5.12 -15.53 -11.47
N SER A 268 5.14 -14.88 -10.30
CA SER A 268 6.34 -14.78 -9.45
C SER A 268 6.39 -15.73 -8.25
N ALA A 269 5.28 -16.42 -7.93
CA ALA A 269 5.25 -17.42 -6.87
C ALA A 269 4.82 -18.82 -7.37
N LEU A 270 3.61 -18.96 -7.93
CA LEU A 270 3.06 -20.30 -8.20
C LEU A 270 3.76 -20.99 -9.36
N ARG A 271 4.03 -20.27 -10.46
CA ARG A 271 4.77 -20.80 -11.61
C ARG A 271 6.21 -21.22 -11.25
N PRO A 272 7.00 -20.39 -10.50
CA PRO A 272 8.30 -20.79 -9.99
C PRO A 272 8.26 -21.94 -8.97
N ALA A 273 7.17 -22.08 -8.19
CA ALA A 273 6.98 -23.20 -7.27
C ALA A 273 6.71 -24.53 -8.00
N GLY A 274 6.21 -24.45 -9.23
CA GLY A 274 5.62 -25.53 -9.99
C GLY A 274 4.10 -25.53 -9.84
N LEU A 275 3.37 -25.36 -10.96
CA LEU A 275 1.91 -25.24 -10.93
C LEU A 275 1.24 -26.46 -10.29
N GLN A 276 1.81 -27.66 -10.44
CA GLN A 276 1.30 -28.88 -9.81
C GLN A 276 1.48 -28.87 -8.29
N ASN A 277 2.60 -28.34 -7.79
CA ASN A 277 2.84 -28.20 -6.35
C ASN A 277 1.95 -27.10 -5.73
N SER A 278 1.47 -26.20 -6.57
CA SER A 278 0.64 -25.06 -6.17
C SER A 278 -0.86 -25.33 -6.28
N LEU A 279 -1.25 -26.52 -6.74
CA LEU A 279 -2.66 -26.89 -6.88
C LEU A 279 -3.34 -26.85 -5.50
N GLY A 280 -4.46 -26.12 -5.44
CA GLY A 280 -5.25 -25.96 -4.21
C GLY A 280 -4.75 -24.87 -3.25
N VAL A 281 -3.70 -24.13 -3.60
CA VAL A 281 -3.27 -22.95 -2.84
C VAL A 281 -4.43 -21.96 -2.73
N ILE A 282 -4.66 -21.44 -1.53
CA ILE A 282 -5.71 -20.48 -1.21
C ILE A 282 -5.06 -19.12 -0.95
N SER A 283 -5.73 -18.07 -1.39
CA SER A 283 -5.35 -16.68 -1.09
C SER A 283 -6.57 -15.78 -1.09
N THR A 284 -6.34 -14.49 -0.96
CA THR A 284 -7.32 -13.44 -1.25
C THR A 284 -6.90 -12.64 -2.48
N SER A 285 -7.86 -12.02 -3.15
CA SER A 285 -7.58 -11.08 -4.23
C SER A 285 -8.56 -9.91 -4.21
N PHE A 286 -8.10 -8.75 -4.68
CA PHE A 286 -8.92 -7.56 -4.90
C PHE A 286 -8.69 -6.94 -6.29
N LEU A 287 -7.67 -7.43 -7.01
CA LEU A 287 -7.36 -7.06 -8.38
C LEU A 287 -7.50 -8.28 -9.31
N LYS A 288 -7.73 -8.03 -10.59
CA LYS A 288 -7.61 -9.06 -11.63
C LYS A 288 -6.12 -9.38 -11.81
N ASP A 289 -5.76 -10.63 -11.63
CA ASP A 289 -4.41 -11.10 -11.97
C ASP A 289 -4.33 -11.28 -13.50
N ALA A 290 -3.52 -10.47 -14.17
CA ALA A 290 -3.37 -10.52 -15.63
C ALA A 290 -2.77 -11.85 -16.12
N GLY A 291 -2.03 -12.56 -15.25
CA GLY A 291 -1.54 -13.91 -15.52
C GLY A 291 -2.59 -15.01 -15.40
N ASP A 292 -3.82 -14.65 -14.97
CA ASP A 292 -4.93 -15.59 -14.81
C ASP A 292 -5.70 -15.74 -16.14
N ALA A 293 -5.69 -16.95 -16.67
CA ALA A 293 -6.33 -17.28 -17.94
C ALA A 293 -7.84 -17.00 -17.99
N SER A 294 -8.51 -16.90 -16.84
CA SER A 294 -9.96 -16.59 -16.77
C SER A 294 -10.27 -15.17 -17.27
N TRP A 295 -9.31 -14.24 -17.21
CA TRP A 295 -9.46 -12.84 -17.63
C TRP A 295 -9.03 -12.55 -19.07
N LYS A 296 -8.52 -13.53 -19.82
CA LYS A 296 -7.97 -13.34 -21.19
C LYS A 296 -8.88 -12.58 -22.17
N ASP A 297 -10.20 -12.69 -21.98
CA ASP A 297 -11.21 -12.03 -22.83
C ASP A 297 -11.80 -10.78 -22.21
N ASP A 298 -11.40 -10.42 -20.98
CA ASP A 298 -11.87 -9.23 -20.29
C ASP A 298 -11.38 -7.95 -21.01
N PRO A 299 -12.26 -6.99 -21.31
CA PRO A 299 -11.89 -5.76 -22.02
C PRO A 299 -10.85 -4.92 -21.27
N GLN A 300 -10.82 -4.96 -19.93
CA GLN A 300 -9.88 -4.19 -19.12
C GLN A 300 -8.49 -4.84 -19.10
N ILE A 301 -8.42 -6.18 -19.15
CA ILE A 301 -7.14 -6.89 -19.34
C ILE A 301 -6.58 -6.64 -20.75
N LYS A 302 -7.42 -6.62 -21.79
CA LYS A 302 -6.98 -6.22 -23.13
C LYS A 302 -6.47 -4.76 -23.19
N ALA A 303 -7.09 -3.86 -22.43
CA ALA A 303 -6.61 -2.48 -22.30
C ALA A 303 -5.28 -2.41 -21.53
N TRP A 304 -5.13 -3.23 -20.48
CA TRP A 304 -3.88 -3.43 -19.77
C TRP A 304 -2.77 -3.93 -20.68
N ASP A 305 -3.03 -4.97 -21.49
CA ASP A 305 -2.05 -5.48 -22.46
C ASP A 305 -1.56 -4.42 -23.44
N ALA A 306 -2.49 -3.62 -23.97
CA ALA A 306 -2.16 -2.52 -24.87
C ALA A 306 -1.36 -1.40 -24.17
N PHE A 307 -1.67 -1.12 -22.90
CA PHE A 307 -0.90 -0.21 -22.06
C PHE A 307 0.53 -0.70 -21.88
N MET A 308 0.70 -1.95 -21.51
CA MET A 308 2.03 -2.56 -21.31
C MET A 308 2.85 -2.53 -22.60
N ASP A 309 2.27 -2.93 -23.73
CA ASP A 309 2.94 -2.90 -25.04
C ASP A 309 3.46 -1.51 -25.40
N LYS A 310 2.75 -0.48 -25.04
CA LYS A 310 3.07 0.90 -25.45
C LYS A 310 3.96 1.63 -24.43
N TYR A 311 3.65 1.53 -23.15
CA TYR A 311 4.25 2.38 -22.12
C TYR A 311 5.21 1.64 -21.19
N TYR A 312 5.12 0.31 -21.13
CA TYR A 312 6.03 -0.52 -20.33
C TYR A 312 6.41 -1.82 -21.07
N PRO A 313 6.99 -1.71 -22.29
CA PRO A 313 7.25 -2.88 -23.15
C PRO A 313 8.25 -3.89 -22.57
N ASP A 314 9.13 -3.47 -21.66
CA ASP A 314 10.09 -4.36 -20.96
C ASP A 314 9.48 -5.04 -19.73
N GLY A 315 8.23 -4.72 -19.37
CA GLY A 315 7.53 -5.29 -18.22
C GLY A 315 6.86 -6.62 -18.55
N ASP A 316 6.74 -7.47 -17.53
CA ASP A 316 5.95 -8.70 -17.63
C ASP A 316 4.45 -8.36 -17.50
N LYS A 317 3.66 -8.68 -18.51
CA LYS A 317 2.20 -8.44 -18.52
C LYS A 317 1.47 -9.27 -17.46
N ASP A 318 2.01 -10.41 -17.09
CA ASP A 318 1.46 -11.32 -16.08
C ASP A 318 1.81 -10.89 -14.64
N ASP A 319 2.56 -9.78 -14.48
CA ASP A 319 3.01 -9.34 -13.15
C ASP A 319 1.91 -8.57 -12.42
N ILE A 320 1.32 -9.20 -11.41
CA ILE A 320 0.27 -8.58 -10.56
C ILE A 320 0.76 -7.31 -9.85
N TYR A 321 2.06 -7.16 -9.57
CA TYR A 321 2.59 -5.94 -8.94
C TYR A 321 2.60 -4.77 -9.91
N ALA A 322 2.85 -5.02 -11.20
CA ALA A 322 2.69 -4.01 -12.22
C ALA A 322 1.20 -3.59 -12.37
N VAL A 323 0.28 -4.55 -12.31
CA VAL A 323 -1.18 -4.29 -12.26
C VAL A 323 -1.54 -3.44 -11.03
N PHE A 324 -0.94 -3.73 -9.87
CA PHE A 324 -1.12 -2.94 -8.65
C PHE A 324 -0.70 -1.47 -8.86
N GLY A 325 0.50 -1.23 -9.41
CA GLY A 325 1.00 0.11 -9.68
C GLY A 325 0.08 0.89 -10.63
N TYR A 326 -0.40 0.23 -11.69
CA TYR A 326 -1.36 0.80 -12.62
C TYR A 326 -2.67 1.21 -11.92
N ALA A 327 -3.25 0.34 -11.10
CA ALA A 327 -4.50 0.59 -10.41
C ALA A 327 -4.38 1.68 -9.32
N ALA A 328 -3.27 1.72 -8.60
CA ALA A 328 -2.99 2.77 -7.64
C ALA A 328 -2.82 4.13 -8.31
N ALA A 329 -2.08 4.18 -9.45
CA ALA A 329 -1.91 5.40 -10.24
C ALA A 329 -3.24 5.91 -10.81
N ASP A 330 -4.12 5.01 -11.29
CA ASP A 330 -5.47 5.32 -11.72
C ASP A 330 -6.29 5.99 -10.59
N THR A 331 -6.17 5.47 -9.38
CA THR A 331 -6.83 6.05 -8.20
C THR A 331 -6.29 7.44 -7.85
N LEU A 332 -4.97 7.65 -7.91
CA LEU A 332 -4.39 8.99 -7.71
C LEU A 332 -4.86 9.96 -8.78
N MET A 333 -4.95 9.52 -10.03
CA MET A 333 -5.47 10.36 -11.12
C MET A 333 -6.90 10.82 -10.87
N GLN A 334 -7.75 9.94 -10.31
CA GLN A 334 -9.11 10.31 -9.93
C GLN A 334 -9.10 11.41 -8.86
N VAL A 335 -8.27 11.27 -7.83
CA VAL A 335 -8.11 12.30 -6.78
C VAL A 335 -7.66 13.63 -7.36
N LEU A 336 -6.62 13.63 -8.19
CA LEU A 336 -6.07 14.85 -8.77
C LEU A 336 -7.03 15.54 -9.75
N ARG A 337 -7.84 14.78 -10.50
CA ARG A 337 -8.91 15.33 -11.34
C ARG A 337 -10.00 15.99 -10.50
N GLN A 338 -10.38 15.39 -9.35
CA GLN A 338 -11.36 15.96 -8.42
C GLN A 338 -10.86 17.26 -7.77
N CYS A 339 -9.55 17.43 -7.64
CA CYS A 339 -8.96 18.68 -7.13
C CYS A 339 -9.22 19.89 -8.04
N GLY A 340 -9.48 19.69 -9.33
CA GLY A 340 -9.61 20.77 -10.30
C GLY A 340 -8.33 21.62 -10.40
N ASP A 341 -8.46 22.92 -10.25
CA ASP A 341 -7.32 23.85 -10.27
C ASP A 341 -6.64 24.01 -8.90
N ASP A 342 -7.32 23.64 -7.82
CA ASP A 342 -6.77 23.71 -6.46
C ASP A 342 -5.98 22.43 -6.12
N LEU A 343 -4.70 22.44 -6.43
CA LEU A 343 -3.74 21.39 -6.07
C LEU A 343 -3.02 21.68 -4.73
N SER A 344 -3.65 22.46 -3.83
CA SER A 344 -3.10 22.55 -2.47
C SER A 344 -3.07 21.18 -1.80
N ARG A 345 -2.07 20.94 -0.96
CA ARG A 345 -1.91 19.68 -0.24
C ARG A 345 -3.14 19.34 0.62
N GLU A 346 -3.74 20.37 1.22
CA GLU A 346 -4.99 20.26 1.99
C GLU A 346 -6.15 19.80 1.12
N ASN A 347 -6.30 20.33 -0.10
CA ASN A 347 -7.35 19.88 -1.01
C ASN A 347 -7.10 18.47 -1.51
N ILE A 348 -5.86 18.11 -1.84
CA ILE A 348 -5.51 16.75 -2.24
C ILE A 348 -5.91 15.74 -1.16
N MET A 349 -5.57 15.98 0.11
CA MET A 349 -5.98 15.11 1.21
C MET A 349 -7.50 15.06 1.37
N ARG A 350 -8.19 16.19 1.22
CA ARG A 350 -9.65 16.24 1.29
C ARG A 350 -10.31 15.42 0.17
N GLN A 351 -9.82 15.51 -1.06
CA GLN A 351 -10.32 14.73 -2.19
C GLN A 351 -9.98 13.24 -2.03
N ALA A 352 -8.77 12.90 -1.58
CA ALA A 352 -8.40 11.53 -1.27
C ALA A 352 -9.30 10.92 -0.17
N ALA A 353 -9.75 11.73 0.80
CA ALA A 353 -10.66 11.32 1.87
C ALA A 353 -12.15 11.45 1.50
N SER A 354 -12.48 11.55 0.21
CA SER A 354 -13.87 11.69 -0.27
C SER A 354 -14.19 10.84 -1.49
N LEU A 355 -13.38 9.82 -1.77
CA LEU A 355 -13.67 8.86 -2.83
C LEU A 355 -14.94 8.09 -2.47
N LYS A 356 -15.85 7.98 -3.43
CA LYS A 356 -17.12 7.29 -3.25
C LYS A 356 -17.42 6.39 -4.43
N ASP A 357 -17.60 5.11 -4.14
CA ASP A 357 -17.94 4.06 -5.10
C ASP A 357 -17.07 4.08 -6.35
N TYR A 358 -15.80 4.52 -6.18
CA TYR A 358 -14.86 4.55 -7.29
C TYR A 358 -14.40 3.14 -7.61
N GLN A 359 -14.55 2.74 -8.85
CA GLN A 359 -14.16 1.42 -9.33
C GLN A 359 -12.98 1.57 -10.27
N SER A 360 -11.81 1.09 -9.84
CA SER A 360 -10.65 0.98 -10.75
C SER A 360 -10.98 -0.05 -11.84
N PRO A 361 -10.62 0.20 -13.10
CA PRO A 361 -10.92 -0.70 -14.22
C PRO A 361 -10.39 -2.12 -14.03
N ILE A 362 -9.28 -2.25 -13.31
CA ILE A 362 -8.58 -3.52 -13.10
C ILE A 362 -8.93 -4.20 -11.76
N ALA A 363 -9.80 -3.59 -10.94
CA ALA A 363 -10.31 -4.20 -9.73
C ALA A 363 -11.22 -5.40 -10.04
N LEU A 364 -11.30 -6.37 -9.14
CA LEU A 364 -12.27 -7.45 -9.25
C LEU A 364 -13.69 -6.90 -9.21
N PRO A 365 -14.65 -7.54 -9.92
CA PRO A 365 -16.06 -7.18 -9.85
C PRO A 365 -16.57 -7.15 -8.40
N GLY A 366 -17.23 -6.06 -8.02
CA GLY A 366 -17.74 -5.84 -6.66
C GLY A 366 -16.76 -5.17 -5.69
N ILE A 367 -15.51 -4.98 -6.09
CA ILE A 367 -14.53 -4.20 -5.30
C ILE A 367 -14.65 -2.73 -5.67
N VAL A 368 -14.85 -1.88 -4.67
CA VAL A 368 -14.97 -0.43 -4.82
C VAL A 368 -14.08 0.32 -3.84
N ILE A 369 -13.65 1.50 -4.23
CA ILE A 369 -12.82 2.37 -3.42
C ILE A 369 -13.71 3.42 -2.75
N ASN A 370 -13.70 3.40 -1.41
CA ASN A 370 -14.46 4.32 -0.58
C ASN A 370 -13.58 4.83 0.55
N THR A 371 -13.54 6.16 0.71
CA THR A 371 -12.81 6.81 1.80
C THR A 371 -13.67 7.82 2.52
N GLY A 372 -13.24 8.24 3.68
CA GLY A 372 -13.92 9.26 4.48
C GLY A 372 -12.94 10.00 5.40
N PRO A 373 -13.32 11.14 5.98
CA PRO A 373 -12.47 11.91 6.88
C PRO A 373 -11.99 11.13 8.12
N LYS A 374 -12.68 10.03 8.46
CA LYS A 374 -12.36 9.14 9.59
C LYS A 374 -12.01 7.72 9.13
N ASP A 375 -11.97 7.47 7.82
CA ASP A 375 -11.67 6.15 7.26
C ASP A 375 -10.70 6.27 6.08
N PHE A 376 -9.43 6.00 6.36
CA PHE A 376 -8.32 6.03 5.40
C PHE A 376 -7.99 4.64 4.84
N ARG A 377 -8.98 3.75 4.78
CA ARG A 377 -8.91 2.43 4.14
C ARG A 377 -9.66 2.46 2.80
N PRO A 378 -9.02 2.78 1.70
CA PRO A 378 -9.69 2.94 0.39
C PRO A 378 -10.36 1.64 -0.07
N ILE A 379 -9.65 0.51 -0.03
CA ILE A 379 -10.17 -0.80 -0.38
C ILE A 379 -10.35 -1.61 0.90
N LYS A 380 -11.60 -2.03 1.16
CA LYS A 380 -11.97 -2.83 2.33
C LYS A 380 -12.47 -4.23 1.96
N GLN A 381 -12.51 -4.53 0.69
CA GLN A 381 -13.13 -5.73 0.16
C GLN A 381 -12.08 -6.62 -0.47
N MET A 382 -12.21 -7.92 -0.22
CA MET A 382 -11.39 -8.97 -0.82
C MET A 382 -12.27 -10.15 -1.20
N ARG A 383 -11.78 -11.00 -2.09
CA ARG A 383 -12.40 -12.27 -2.42
C ARG A 383 -11.43 -13.39 -2.13
N LEU A 384 -11.85 -14.41 -1.40
CA LEU A 384 -11.09 -15.65 -1.29
C LEU A 384 -11.04 -16.35 -2.65
N VAL A 385 -9.88 -16.88 -2.97
CA VAL A 385 -9.61 -17.58 -4.23
C VAL A 385 -8.79 -18.84 -3.98
N GLN A 386 -8.97 -19.86 -4.82
CA GLN A 386 -8.18 -21.09 -4.83
C GLN A 386 -7.60 -21.35 -6.20
N PHE A 387 -6.33 -21.70 -6.26
CA PHE A 387 -5.65 -21.99 -7.52
C PHE A 387 -5.98 -23.40 -8.00
N ASP A 388 -6.50 -23.53 -9.21
CA ASP A 388 -6.87 -24.82 -9.83
C ASP A 388 -5.78 -25.45 -10.71
N GLY A 389 -4.58 -24.84 -10.73
CA GLY A 389 -3.47 -25.24 -11.59
C GLY A 389 -3.32 -24.37 -12.86
N ASN A 390 -4.30 -23.52 -13.17
CA ASN A 390 -4.31 -22.64 -14.33
C ASN A 390 -4.82 -21.22 -13.99
N ALA A 391 -5.81 -21.11 -13.12
CA ALA A 391 -6.50 -19.87 -12.79
C ALA A 391 -6.91 -19.83 -11.32
N TRP A 392 -7.22 -18.64 -10.83
CA TRP A 392 -7.82 -18.44 -9.53
C TRP A 392 -9.34 -18.64 -9.58
N GLN A 393 -9.82 -19.63 -8.87
CA GLN A 393 -11.26 -19.90 -8.72
C GLN A 393 -11.80 -19.20 -7.47
N PRO A 394 -12.88 -18.43 -7.57
CA PRO A 394 -13.44 -17.73 -6.41
C PRO A 394 -14.02 -18.72 -5.39
N ILE A 395 -13.79 -18.45 -4.10
CA ILE A 395 -14.41 -19.12 -2.98
C ILE A 395 -15.44 -18.16 -2.36
N GLY A 396 -16.73 -18.40 -2.61
CA GLY A 396 -17.81 -17.57 -2.07
C GLY A 396 -17.85 -16.15 -2.66
N ASP A 397 -18.48 -15.26 -1.93
CA ASP A 397 -18.70 -13.87 -2.32
C ASP A 397 -17.52 -12.96 -1.90
N VAL A 398 -17.58 -11.70 -2.35
CA VAL A 398 -16.67 -10.64 -1.86
C VAL A 398 -16.92 -10.44 -0.36
N VAL A 399 -15.85 -10.46 0.42
CA VAL A 399 -15.88 -10.24 1.87
C VAL A 399 -15.49 -8.79 2.15
N ASP A 400 -16.31 -8.07 2.91
CA ASP A 400 -15.96 -6.74 3.42
C ASP A 400 -15.22 -6.89 4.76
N SER A 401 -14.02 -6.37 4.83
CA SER A 401 -13.18 -6.45 6.02
C SER A 401 -13.72 -5.65 7.22
N ALA A 402 -14.63 -4.69 6.99
CA ALA A 402 -15.29 -3.95 8.07
C ALA A 402 -16.22 -4.85 8.91
N PHE A 403 -16.76 -5.92 8.33
CA PHE A 403 -17.63 -6.89 9.02
C PHE A 403 -16.83 -7.98 9.76
N THR A 404 -15.51 -8.02 9.61
CA THR A 404 -14.64 -8.93 10.36
C THR A 404 -14.16 -8.31 11.69
N SER A 405 -14.74 -7.18 12.11
CA SER A 405 -14.36 -6.52 13.34
C SER A 405 -14.68 -7.39 14.56
N VAL A 406 -13.67 -7.79 15.28
CA VAL A 406 -13.76 -7.96 16.73
C VAL A 406 -14.33 -6.63 17.28
N ARG A 407 -15.35 -6.69 18.12
CA ARG A 407 -15.96 -5.55 18.79
C ARG A 407 -14.85 -4.57 19.19
N ASP A 408 -14.97 -3.34 18.71
CA ASP A 408 -14.24 -2.20 19.28
C ASP A 408 -14.67 -2.13 20.77
N ASP A 409 -14.00 -2.85 21.64
CA ASP A 409 -14.10 -2.64 23.07
C ASP A 409 -13.39 -1.32 23.36
N ASN A 410 -14.19 -0.35 23.81
CA ASN A 410 -13.90 1.01 24.25
C ASN A 410 -12.62 1.16 25.07
#